data_be8c68ec9ff27cd521ca6f83adaf8144
#
_entry.id   be8c68ec9ff27cd521ca6f83adaf8144
#
_cell.length_a   1.000
_cell.length_b   1.000
_cell.length_c   1.000
_cell.angle_alpha   90.00
_cell.angle_beta   90.00
_cell.angle_gamma   90.00
#
_symmetry.space_group_name_H-M   'P 1'
#
loop_
_entity.id
_entity.type
_entity.pdbx_description
1 polymer ?
#
loop_
_entity_poly.entity_id
_entity_poly.type
_entity_poly.pdbx_seq_one_letter_code
_entity_poly.pdbx_strand_id
1 'polypeptide(L)'
;DFAWISSFVPQAQVLALHYLWPREKTAEVLEWVVKNGDTMPMLEEHFRRNGLVPLGIVYEGWQWITSKQPIESLDDMNGVKVRVMGSQLLVQNYRNYGFSPTPMSYGEVYSALQTGLIDAQINPIFAINSMKFYEPTEYFTQMWAEPFLGIPTVNMQHFDGLPDEIQQMMRDYWADAIVPSAEWIDERHERDRQAIMDADPQIKWYEFTDEQVARARELAREIDQKYVEIGGDGAGEMLDTLLADIEAAKAAVGVD
;
A
#
# COMPACT_ATOMS: atom_id res chain seq x y z
N ASP A 1 -4.79 3.69 -10.39
CA ASP A 1 -3.86 2.56 -10.15
C ASP A 1 -2.52 3.11 -9.68
N PHE A 2 -2.07 2.69 -8.49
CA PHE A 2 -0.80 3.14 -7.90
C PHE A 2 0.41 2.89 -8.83
N ALA A 3 0.45 1.75 -9.49
CA ALA A 3 1.51 1.41 -10.44
C ALA A 3 1.59 2.37 -11.64
N TRP A 4 0.44 2.87 -12.08
CA TRP A 4 0.37 3.85 -13.14
C TRP A 4 0.83 5.24 -12.66
N ILE A 5 0.34 5.67 -11.49
CA ILE A 5 0.73 6.96 -10.88
C ILE A 5 2.23 7.00 -10.60
N SER A 6 2.81 5.93 -10.05
CA SER A 6 4.23 5.88 -9.71
C SER A 6 5.18 6.03 -10.92
N SER A 7 4.70 5.77 -12.14
CA SER A 7 5.48 6.01 -13.37
C SER A 7 5.49 7.47 -13.81
N PHE A 8 4.53 8.29 -13.37
CA PHE A 8 4.45 9.72 -13.68
C PHE A 8 4.88 10.60 -12.51
N VAL A 9 4.59 10.17 -11.30
CA VAL A 9 4.93 10.86 -10.05
C VAL A 9 5.71 9.89 -9.15
N PRO A 10 7.00 9.67 -9.45
CA PRO A 10 7.82 8.69 -8.70
C PRO A 10 7.93 9.02 -7.21
N GLN A 11 7.79 10.30 -6.81
CA GLN A 11 7.77 10.73 -5.41
C GLN A 11 6.60 10.13 -4.63
N ALA A 12 5.47 9.87 -5.28
CA ALA A 12 4.30 9.24 -4.64
C ALA A 12 4.58 7.81 -4.13
N GLN A 13 5.66 7.18 -4.60
CA GLN A 13 6.08 5.86 -4.09
C GLN A 13 6.47 5.89 -2.61
N VAL A 14 6.68 7.05 -1.99
CA VAL A 14 6.89 7.19 -0.55
C VAL A 14 5.80 6.49 0.27
N LEU A 15 4.56 6.48 -0.23
CA LEU A 15 3.42 5.84 0.42
C LEU A 15 3.49 4.31 0.43
N ALA A 16 4.35 3.71 -0.41
CA ALA A 16 4.59 2.26 -0.49
C ALA A 16 5.90 1.84 0.21
N LEU A 17 6.50 2.71 1.00
CA LEU A 17 7.56 2.32 1.91
C LEU A 17 6.98 1.50 3.06
N HIS A 18 7.68 0.41 3.38
CA HIS A 18 7.20 -0.54 4.37
C HIS A 18 7.45 -0.05 5.80
N TYR A 19 6.53 -0.43 6.72
CA TYR A 19 6.62 -0.17 8.16
C TYR A 19 6.67 1.31 8.57
N LEU A 20 6.11 2.21 7.75
CA LEU A 20 5.93 3.61 8.12
C LEU A 20 4.68 3.82 8.98
N TRP A 21 3.60 3.15 8.61
CA TRP A 21 2.28 3.33 9.22
C TRP A 21 2.11 2.47 10.47
N PRO A 22 1.47 2.97 11.53
CA PRO A 22 1.14 2.16 12.69
C PRO A 22 0.03 1.17 12.35
N ARG A 23 0.01 0.00 13.02
CA ARG A 23 -1.05 -1.00 12.84
C ARG A 23 -2.38 -0.56 13.43
N GLU A 24 -2.31 0.12 14.57
CA GLU A 24 -3.48 0.67 15.24
C GLU A 24 -3.76 2.07 14.72
N LYS A 25 -5.03 2.40 14.52
CA LYS A 25 -5.46 3.73 14.09
C LYS A 25 -4.78 4.21 12.79
N THR A 26 -4.49 3.29 11.87
CA THR A 26 -3.87 3.63 10.58
C THR A 26 -4.66 4.72 9.85
N ALA A 27 -5.99 4.59 9.82
CA ALA A 27 -6.87 5.53 9.12
C ALA A 27 -6.89 6.92 9.79
N GLU A 28 -6.92 6.97 11.12
CA GLU A 28 -6.89 8.24 11.86
C GLU A 28 -5.54 8.96 11.71
N VAL A 29 -4.43 8.21 11.70
CA VAL A 29 -3.10 8.77 11.41
C VAL A 29 -3.07 9.29 9.98
N LEU A 30 -3.60 8.52 9.01
CA LEU A 30 -3.68 8.94 7.61
C LEU A 30 -4.55 10.19 7.43
N GLU A 31 -5.73 10.23 8.07
CA GLU A 31 -6.61 11.39 8.04
C GLU A 31 -5.90 12.64 8.59
N TRP A 32 -5.17 12.50 9.70
CA TRP A 32 -4.42 13.60 10.27
C TRP A 32 -3.35 14.11 9.30
N VAL A 33 -2.58 13.21 8.68
CA VAL A 33 -1.56 13.54 7.68
C VAL A 33 -2.17 14.29 6.49
N VAL A 34 -3.32 13.83 6.01
CA VAL A 34 -4.01 14.47 4.87
C VAL A 34 -4.56 15.85 5.22
N LYS A 35 -5.09 16.02 6.44
CA LYS A 35 -5.75 17.27 6.86
C LYS A 35 -4.78 18.32 7.42
N ASN A 36 -3.69 17.90 8.04
CA ASN A 36 -2.84 18.80 8.84
C ASN A 36 -1.35 18.76 8.45
N GLY A 37 -0.93 17.73 7.71
CA GLY A 37 0.47 17.54 7.34
C GLY A 37 0.89 18.34 6.10
N ASP A 38 2.19 18.44 5.90
CA ASP A 38 2.78 19.08 4.73
C ASP A 38 2.97 18.09 3.55
N THR A 39 2.74 16.79 3.77
CA THR A 39 2.85 15.75 2.74
C THR A 39 1.91 15.98 1.56
N MET A 40 0.63 16.32 1.82
CA MET A 40 -0.35 16.54 0.74
C MET A 40 -0.02 17.74 -0.14
N PRO A 41 0.31 18.95 0.39
CA PRO A 41 0.77 20.06 -0.43
C PRO A 41 1.99 19.71 -1.29
N MET A 42 2.95 18.99 -0.74
CA MET A 42 4.15 18.57 -1.45
C MET A 42 3.85 17.55 -2.55
N LEU A 43 3.00 16.55 -2.29
CA LEU A 43 2.51 15.62 -3.31
C LEU A 43 1.80 16.38 -4.44
N GLU A 44 0.93 17.33 -4.11
CA GLU A 44 0.20 18.10 -5.11
C GLU A 44 1.14 18.83 -6.05
N GLU A 45 2.24 19.42 -5.56
CA GLU A 45 3.23 20.07 -6.43
C GLU A 45 3.79 19.12 -7.48
N HIS A 46 4.13 17.88 -7.10
CA HIS A 46 4.63 16.86 -8.02
C HIS A 46 3.56 16.37 -9.00
N PHE A 47 2.32 16.20 -8.53
CA PHE A 47 1.19 15.79 -9.38
C PHE A 47 0.85 16.86 -10.43
N ARG A 48 0.83 18.14 -10.04
CA ARG A 48 0.52 19.26 -10.95
C ARG A 48 1.52 19.38 -12.11
N ARG A 49 2.79 19.02 -11.89
CA ARG A 49 3.80 18.98 -12.97
C ARG A 49 3.45 17.97 -14.06
N ASN A 50 2.57 17.02 -13.75
CA ASN A 50 2.07 15.99 -14.65
C ASN A 50 0.60 16.18 -15.06
N GLY A 51 0.05 17.38 -14.82
CA GLY A 51 -1.33 17.70 -15.20
C GLY A 51 -2.41 17.04 -14.35
N LEU A 52 -2.08 16.62 -13.14
CA LEU A 52 -2.94 15.93 -12.19
C LEU A 52 -3.06 16.73 -10.87
N VAL A 53 -4.19 16.56 -10.18
CA VAL A 53 -4.40 17.07 -8.81
C VAL A 53 -4.81 15.93 -7.93
N PRO A 54 -4.04 15.60 -6.86
CA PRO A 54 -4.44 14.62 -5.87
C PRO A 54 -5.49 15.25 -4.94
N LEU A 55 -6.55 14.52 -4.63
CA LEU A 55 -7.63 15.01 -3.76
C LEU A 55 -7.50 14.52 -2.32
N GLY A 56 -6.67 13.51 -2.08
CA GLY A 56 -6.45 12.91 -0.79
C GLY A 56 -5.71 11.58 -0.92
N ILE A 57 -5.65 10.85 0.17
CA ILE A 57 -5.13 9.48 0.22
C ILE A 57 -6.21 8.62 0.87
N VAL A 58 -6.50 7.46 0.31
CA VAL A 58 -7.50 6.53 0.85
C VAL A 58 -6.86 5.23 1.30
N TYR A 59 -7.38 4.67 2.38
CA TYR A 59 -6.98 3.39 2.93
C TYR A 59 -7.84 2.26 2.36
N GLU A 60 -7.19 1.21 1.85
CA GLU A 60 -7.84 0.03 1.27
C GLU A 60 -7.51 -1.27 2.02
N GLY A 61 -6.95 -1.15 3.22
CA GLY A 61 -6.62 -2.27 4.10
C GLY A 61 -5.17 -2.72 4.02
N TRP A 62 -4.76 -3.54 4.99
CA TRP A 62 -3.44 -4.14 5.02
C TRP A 62 -3.26 -5.21 3.95
N GLN A 63 -2.09 -5.23 3.34
CA GLN A 63 -1.76 -6.20 2.31
C GLN A 63 -1.38 -7.55 2.89
N TRP A 64 -1.83 -8.62 2.22
CA TRP A 64 -1.53 -10.02 2.52
C TRP A 64 -0.76 -10.65 1.38
N ILE A 65 0.19 -11.50 1.72
CA ILE A 65 0.86 -12.38 0.76
C ILE A 65 0.02 -13.65 0.65
N THR A 66 -0.38 -14.04 -0.57
CA THR A 66 -0.85 -15.40 -0.81
C THR A 66 0.19 -16.20 -1.57
N SER A 67 0.40 -17.47 -1.22
CA SER A 67 1.47 -18.28 -1.76
C SER A 67 1.10 -19.75 -1.88
N LYS A 68 1.82 -20.45 -2.77
CA LYS A 68 1.69 -21.93 -2.94
C LYS A 68 2.46 -22.72 -1.90
N GLN A 69 3.40 -22.09 -1.22
CA GLN A 69 4.23 -22.70 -0.18
C GLN A 69 4.15 -21.86 1.08
N PRO A 70 4.39 -22.45 2.26
CA PRO A 70 4.35 -21.71 3.51
C PRO A 70 5.38 -20.58 3.52
N ILE A 71 4.98 -19.43 4.02
CA ILE A 71 5.84 -18.29 4.32
C ILE A 71 5.55 -17.89 5.76
N GLU A 72 6.28 -18.50 6.69
CA GLU A 72 6.12 -18.30 8.14
C GLU A 72 7.23 -17.40 8.71
N SER A 73 8.26 -17.13 7.90
CA SER A 73 9.41 -16.31 8.26
C SER A 73 10.03 -15.63 7.05
N LEU A 74 10.96 -14.70 7.29
CA LEU A 74 11.74 -14.07 6.20
C LEU A 74 12.59 -15.08 5.43
N ASP A 75 13.08 -16.13 6.08
CA ASP A 75 13.93 -17.13 5.45
C ASP A 75 13.15 -17.94 4.38
N ASP A 76 11.83 -18.12 4.56
CA ASP A 76 10.95 -18.82 3.61
C ASP A 76 10.69 -18.02 2.34
N MET A 77 10.98 -16.72 2.33
CA MET A 77 10.82 -15.84 1.18
C MET A 77 11.89 -16.03 0.10
N ASN A 78 13.02 -16.68 0.46
CA ASN A 78 14.17 -16.78 -0.43
C ASN A 78 13.83 -17.49 -1.75
N GLY A 79 13.96 -16.75 -2.87
CA GLY A 79 13.75 -17.26 -4.21
C GLY A 79 12.29 -17.45 -4.62
N VAL A 80 11.30 -17.19 -3.74
CA VAL A 80 9.87 -17.26 -4.07
C VAL A 80 9.55 -16.18 -5.11
N LYS A 81 8.96 -16.59 -6.22
CA LYS A 81 8.55 -15.69 -7.29
C LYS A 81 7.27 -14.98 -6.88
N VAL A 82 7.39 -13.77 -6.42
CA VAL A 82 6.23 -12.97 -5.99
C VAL A 82 5.85 -11.95 -7.06
N ARG A 83 4.57 -11.87 -7.38
CA ARG A 83 4.06 -10.78 -8.22
C ARG A 83 3.96 -9.50 -7.40
N VAL A 84 4.43 -8.42 -7.98
CA VAL A 84 4.24 -7.06 -7.47
C VAL A 84 3.61 -6.18 -8.55
N MET A 85 3.07 -5.03 -8.16
CA MET A 85 2.65 -3.99 -9.12
C MET A 85 3.87 -3.42 -9.86
N GLY A 86 3.65 -2.74 -10.97
CA GLY A 86 4.69 -2.13 -11.80
C GLY A 86 5.35 -0.91 -11.14
N SER A 87 5.97 -1.08 -9.98
CA SER A 87 6.69 -0.07 -9.23
C SER A 87 8.12 -0.53 -8.97
N GLN A 88 9.09 0.33 -9.24
CA GLN A 88 10.51 0.02 -8.97
C GLN A 88 10.75 -0.13 -7.47
N LEU A 89 10.10 0.69 -6.65
CA LEU A 89 10.23 0.60 -5.20
C LEU A 89 9.70 -0.71 -4.66
N LEU A 90 8.52 -1.17 -5.11
CA LEU A 90 7.96 -2.46 -4.68
C LEU A 90 8.89 -3.63 -5.06
N VAL A 91 9.50 -3.58 -6.24
CA VAL A 91 10.51 -4.58 -6.62
C VAL A 91 11.68 -4.58 -5.62
N GLN A 92 12.17 -3.42 -5.19
CA GLN A 92 13.26 -3.34 -4.22
C GLN A 92 12.81 -3.81 -2.82
N ASN A 93 11.64 -3.39 -2.34
CA ASN A 93 11.09 -3.82 -1.06
C ASN A 93 11.06 -5.35 -0.94
N TYR A 94 10.41 -6.02 -1.89
CA TYR A 94 10.26 -7.48 -1.82
C TYR A 94 11.54 -8.25 -2.12
N ARG A 95 12.42 -7.70 -2.97
CA ARG A 95 13.76 -8.28 -3.18
C ARG A 95 14.58 -8.25 -1.90
N ASN A 96 14.46 -7.19 -1.10
CA ASN A 96 15.22 -7.04 0.13
C ASN A 96 14.84 -8.08 1.20
N TYR A 97 13.63 -8.63 1.13
CA TYR A 97 13.19 -9.77 1.97
C TYR A 97 13.60 -11.14 1.40
N GLY A 98 14.26 -11.19 0.25
CA GLY A 98 14.70 -12.45 -0.38
C GLY A 98 13.81 -12.95 -1.50
N PHE A 99 12.66 -12.33 -1.76
CA PHE A 99 11.80 -12.71 -2.89
C PHE A 99 12.47 -12.50 -4.25
N SER A 100 11.92 -13.18 -5.25
CA SER A 100 12.16 -12.91 -6.69
C SER A 100 10.95 -12.16 -7.27
N PRO A 101 10.87 -10.82 -7.11
CA PRO A 101 9.70 -10.06 -7.52
C PRO A 101 9.59 -9.96 -9.04
N THR A 102 8.37 -10.15 -9.54
CA THR A 102 7.99 -10.06 -10.95
C THR A 102 6.89 -9.01 -11.11
N PRO A 103 7.19 -7.84 -11.69
CA PRO A 103 6.16 -6.86 -12.03
C PRO A 103 5.19 -7.42 -13.07
N MET A 104 3.87 -7.28 -12.81
CA MET A 104 2.84 -7.86 -13.67
C MET A 104 1.52 -7.12 -13.50
N SER A 105 0.74 -7.00 -14.58
CA SER A 105 -0.62 -6.44 -14.55
C SER A 105 -1.54 -7.24 -13.63
N TYR A 106 -2.46 -6.56 -12.93
CA TYR A 106 -3.38 -7.19 -11.99
C TYR A 106 -4.22 -8.31 -12.61
N GLY A 107 -4.72 -8.11 -13.84
CA GLY A 107 -5.53 -9.09 -14.55
C GLY A 107 -4.81 -10.38 -14.97
N GLU A 108 -3.47 -10.40 -14.94
CA GLU A 108 -2.66 -11.57 -15.33
C GLU A 108 -2.33 -12.47 -14.14
N VAL A 109 -2.54 -11.99 -12.91
CA VAL A 109 -2.07 -12.65 -11.67
C VAL A 109 -2.67 -14.03 -11.49
N TYR A 110 -3.99 -14.20 -11.68
CA TYR A 110 -4.65 -15.49 -11.50
C TYR A 110 -4.05 -16.56 -12.42
N SER A 111 -3.93 -16.27 -13.71
CA SER A 111 -3.36 -17.19 -14.69
C SER A 111 -1.88 -17.48 -14.43
N ALA A 112 -1.13 -16.48 -13.98
CA ALA A 112 0.29 -16.63 -13.63
C ALA A 112 0.48 -17.52 -12.39
N LEU A 113 -0.36 -17.39 -11.38
CA LEU A 113 -0.42 -18.30 -10.23
C LEU A 113 -0.81 -19.74 -10.70
N GLN A 114 -1.88 -19.86 -11.48
CA GLN A 114 -2.37 -21.15 -11.93
C GLN A 114 -1.32 -21.93 -12.75
N THR A 115 -0.58 -21.26 -13.62
CA THR A 115 0.45 -21.88 -14.47
C THR A 115 1.82 -22.06 -13.80
N GLY A 116 2.03 -21.50 -12.59
CA GLY A 116 3.31 -21.57 -11.89
C GLY A 116 4.37 -20.60 -12.44
N LEU A 117 3.96 -19.57 -13.19
CA LEU A 117 4.84 -18.48 -13.59
C LEU A 117 5.30 -17.68 -12.36
N ILE A 118 4.40 -17.51 -11.40
CA ILE A 118 4.65 -16.96 -10.07
C ILE A 118 4.17 -17.93 -8.99
N ASP A 119 4.73 -17.81 -7.79
CA ASP A 119 4.44 -18.67 -6.64
C ASP A 119 3.60 -17.94 -5.59
N ALA A 120 3.64 -16.59 -5.60
CA ALA A 120 2.99 -15.73 -4.63
C ALA A 120 2.53 -14.41 -5.27
N GLN A 121 1.62 -13.72 -4.59
CA GLN A 121 1.16 -12.37 -4.90
C GLN A 121 0.84 -11.60 -3.62
N ILE A 122 0.66 -10.27 -3.74
CA ILE A 122 0.37 -9.38 -2.62
C ILE A 122 -0.81 -8.50 -2.98
N ASN A 123 -1.84 -8.53 -2.15
CA ASN A 123 -3.03 -7.67 -2.25
C ASN A 123 -3.80 -7.65 -0.92
N PRO A 124 -4.69 -6.67 -0.72
CA PRO A 124 -5.67 -6.71 0.37
C PRO A 124 -6.68 -7.86 0.19
N ILE A 125 -7.29 -8.33 1.27
CA ILE A 125 -8.20 -9.47 1.29
C ILE A 125 -9.36 -9.33 0.29
N PHE A 126 -9.96 -8.14 0.19
CA PHE A 126 -11.06 -7.91 -0.76
C PHE A 126 -10.65 -8.17 -2.22
N ALA A 127 -9.43 -7.80 -2.57
CA ALA A 127 -8.89 -8.00 -3.92
C ALA A 127 -8.58 -9.49 -4.16
N ILE A 128 -8.03 -10.16 -3.15
CA ILE A 128 -7.77 -11.62 -3.19
C ILE A 128 -9.08 -12.38 -3.40
N ASN A 129 -10.14 -12.03 -2.65
CA ASN A 129 -11.43 -12.67 -2.79
C ASN A 129 -12.08 -12.40 -4.14
N SER A 130 -12.15 -11.14 -4.57
CA SER A 130 -12.82 -10.76 -5.81
C SER A 130 -12.18 -11.36 -7.06
N MET A 131 -10.85 -11.54 -7.06
CA MET A 131 -10.09 -12.13 -8.16
C MET A 131 -9.80 -13.63 -7.97
N LYS A 132 -10.29 -14.19 -6.87
CA LYS A 132 -10.14 -15.61 -6.51
C LYS A 132 -8.67 -16.06 -6.46
N PHE A 133 -7.75 -15.18 -6.05
CA PHE A 133 -6.34 -15.54 -5.95
C PHE A 133 -6.07 -16.63 -4.91
N TYR A 134 -7.04 -16.90 -4.03
CA TYR A 134 -7.00 -17.99 -3.07
C TYR A 134 -7.13 -19.38 -3.72
N GLU A 135 -7.78 -19.52 -4.89
CA GLU A 135 -7.96 -20.84 -5.54
C GLU A 135 -6.63 -21.49 -5.98
N PRO A 136 -5.65 -20.75 -6.56
CA PRO A 136 -4.33 -21.31 -6.91
C PRO A 136 -3.27 -21.23 -5.81
N THR A 137 -3.62 -20.82 -4.58
CA THR A 137 -2.69 -20.67 -3.44
C THR A 137 -3.24 -21.38 -2.20
N GLU A 138 -2.37 -21.74 -1.25
CA GLU A 138 -2.73 -22.50 -0.05
C GLU A 138 -2.44 -21.76 1.25
N TYR A 139 -1.63 -20.70 1.18
CA TYR A 139 -1.09 -20.02 2.36
C TYR A 139 -1.33 -18.52 2.26
N PHE A 140 -1.70 -17.93 3.38
CA PHE A 140 -1.88 -16.49 3.56
C PHE A 140 -0.97 -16.02 4.67
N THR A 141 -0.14 -15.03 4.39
CA THR A 141 0.79 -14.47 5.36
C THR A 141 0.60 -12.97 5.51
N GLN A 142 0.39 -12.52 6.73
CA GLN A 142 0.40 -11.11 7.10
C GLN A 142 1.73 -10.76 7.77
N MET A 143 2.48 -9.87 7.15
CA MET A 143 3.73 -9.36 7.71
C MET A 143 3.62 -7.90 8.19
N TRP A 144 2.43 -7.28 8.05
CA TRP A 144 2.16 -5.91 8.48
C TRP A 144 3.11 -4.88 7.86
N ALA A 145 3.51 -5.09 6.62
CA ALA A 145 4.53 -4.28 5.97
C ALA A 145 3.97 -2.93 5.50
N GLU A 146 2.83 -2.96 4.84
CA GLU A 146 2.21 -1.76 4.27
C GLU A 146 0.68 -1.89 4.20
N PRO A 147 -0.07 -0.81 4.48
CA PRO A 147 -1.44 -0.71 4.03
C PRO A 147 -1.46 -0.43 2.52
N PHE A 148 -2.48 -0.89 1.80
CA PHE A 148 -2.70 -0.45 0.44
C PHE A 148 -3.36 0.93 0.46
N LEU A 149 -2.67 1.91 -0.12
CA LEU A 149 -3.10 3.30 -0.15
C LEU A 149 -3.39 3.71 -1.59
N GLY A 150 -4.55 4.29 -1.82
CA GLY A 150 -4.95 4.86 -3.10
C GLY A 150 -4.85 6.40 -3.09
N ILE A 151 -4.66 7.00 -4.26
CA ILE A 151 -4.65 8.46 -4.41
C ILE A 151 -5.73 8.85 -5.41
N PRO A 152 -6.91 9.29 -4.97
CA PRO A 152 -7.92 9.84 -5.87
C PRO A 152 -7.36 11.09 -6.55
N THR A 153 -7.42 11.11 -7.88
CA THR A 153 -6.84 12.17 -8.70
C THR A 153 -7.82 12.69 -9.74
N VAL A 154 -7.67 13.94 -10.10
CA VAL A 154 -8.45 14.59 -11.14
C VAL A 154 -7.52 15.30 -12.15
N ASN A 155 -7.98 15.46 -13.38
CA ASN A 155 -7.27 16.23 -14.38
C ASN A 155 -7.15 17.69 -13.91
N MET A 156 -5.93 18.24 -13.94
CA MET A 156 -5.62 19.58 -13.43
C MET A 156 -6.40 20.67 -14.14
N GLN A 157 -6.47 20.64 -15.49
CA GLN A 157 -7.18 21.67 -16.25
C GLN A 157 -8.69 21.67 -15.94
N HIS A 158 -9.26 20.48 -15.74
CA HIS A 158 -10.67 20.37 -15.35
C HIS A 158 -10.88 20.91 -13.93
N PHE A 159 -10.04 20.52 -12.99
CA PHE A 159 -10.14 20.93 -11.59
C PHE A 159 -9.99 22.44 -11.43
N ASP A 160 -8.97 23.04 -12.04
CA ASP A 160 -8.70 24.48 -11.97
C ASP A 160 -9.79 25.31 -12.68
N GLY A 161 -10.59 24.71 -13.57
CA GLY A 161 -11.76 25.33 -14.21
C GLY A 161 -13.04 25.29 -13.34
N LEU A 162 -13.04 24.58 -12.22
CA LEU A 162 -14.17 24.53 -11.30
C LEU A 162 -14.18 25.76 -10.38
N PRO A 163 -15.36 26.20 -9.88
CA PRO A 163 -15.42 27.21 -8.82
C PRO A 163 -14.64 26.76 -7.57
N ASP A 164 -13.98 27.70 -6.88
CA ASP A 164 -13.17 27.41 -5.70
C ASP A 164 -13.93 26.63 -4.62
N GLU A 165 -15.23 26.92 -4.44
CA GLU A 165 -16.11 26.20 -3.51
C GLU A 165 -16.24 24.71 -3.87
N ILE A 166 -16.31 24.40 -5.15
CA ILE A 166 -16.39 23.00 -5.64
C ILE A 166 -15.05 22.30 -5.46
N GLN A 167 -13.94 22.98 -5.78
CA GLN A 167 -12.61 22.44 -5.55
C GLN A 167 -12.39 22.08 -4.06
N GLN A 168 -12.76 23.00 -3.15
CA GLN A 168 -12.65 22.77 -1.73
C GLN A 168 -13.56 21.63 -1.24
N MET A 169 -14.82 21.61 -1.70
CA MET A 169 -15.76 20.53 -1.38
C MET A 169 -15.24 19.15 -1.78
N MET A 170 -14.56 19.05 -2.93
CA MET A 170 -13.97 17.78 -3.39
C MET A 170 -12.82 17.35 -2.47
N ARG A 171 -11.98 18.26 -2.01
CA ARG A 171 -10.88 17.96 -1.07
C ARG A 171 -11.42 17.54 0.29
N ASP A 172 -12.36 18.32 0.82
CA ASP A 172 -12.99 18.04 2.12
C ASP A 172 -13.67 16.66 2.12
N TYR A 173 -14.40 16.35 1.04
CA TYR A 173 -15.05 15.04 0.91
C TYR A 173 -14.05 13.87 1.03
N TRP A 174 -12.93 13.93 0.31
CA TRP A 174 -11.95 12.85 0.36
C TRP A 174 -11.20 12.80 1.69
N ALA A 175 -10.92 13.94 2.30
CA ALA A 175 -10.30 13.98 3.62
C ALA A 175 -11.23 13.44 4.72
N ASP A 176 -12.52 13.81 4.69
CA ASP A 176 -13.51 13.36 5.68
C ASP A 176 -13.95 11.90 5.47
N ALA A 177 -13.75 11.34 4.26
CA ALA A 177 -14.09 9.97 3.94
C ALA A 177 -13.07 8.93 4.42
N ILE A 178 -11.87 9.33 4.85
CA ILE A 178 -10.77 8.41 5.17
C ILE A 178 -11.18 7.41 6.26
N VAL A 179 -11.54 7.90 7.44
CA VAL A 179 -11.91 7.03 8.57
C VAL A 179 -13.19 6.24 8.30
N PRO A 180 -14.32 6.85 7.84
CA PRO A 180 -15.54 6.08 7.56
C PRO A 180 -15.37 5.03 6.46
N SER A 181 -14.53 5.29 5.44
CA SER A 181 -14.26 4.29 4.41
C SER A 181 -13.37 3.17 4.91
N ALA A 182 -12.43 3.46 5.82
CA ALA A 182 -11.59 2.45 6.43
C ALA A 182 -12.42 1.46 7.28
N GLU A 183 -13.35 1.95 8.10
CA GLU A 183 -14.28 1.11 8.85
C GLU A 183 -15.05 0.15 7.92
N TRP A 184 -15.57 0.66 6.81
CA TRP A 184 -16.27 -0.15 5.81
C TRP A 184 -15.34 -1.18 5.12
N ILE A 185 -14.09 -0.80 4.83
CA ILE A 185 -13.08 -1.70 4.26
C ILE A 185 -12.74 -2.82 5.24
N ASP A 186 -12.53 -2.52 6.51
CA ASP A 186 -12.19 -3.50 7.53
C ASP A 186 -13.34 -4.50 7.76
N GLU A 187 -14.60 -4.02 7.81
CA GLU A 187 -15.77 -4.91 7.82
C GLU A 187 -15.86 -5.78 6.56
N ARG A 188 -15.51 -5.23 5.40
CA ARG A 188 -15.48 -5.98 4.15
C ARG A 188 -14.39 -7.04 4.17
N HIS A 189 -13.20 -6.72 4.69
CA HIS A 189 -12.10 -7.67 4.80
C HIS A 189 -12.47 -8.86 5.68
N GLU A 190 -13.15 -8.63 6.79
CA GLU A 190 -13.62 -9.71 7.66
C GLU A 190 -14.64 -10.62 6.95
N ARG A 191 -15.61 -10.05 6.25
CA ARG A 191 -16.58 -10.81 5.44
C ARG A 191 -15.89 -11.60 4.31
N ASP A 192 -14.96 -10.97 3.60
CA ASP A 192 -14.25 -11.58 2.48
C ASP A 192 -13.30 -12.68 2.98
N ARG A 193 -12.64 -12.49 4.14
CA ARG A 193 -11.86 -13.53 4.83
C ARG A 193 -12.71 -14.74 5.18
N GLN A 194 -13.88 -14.51 5.77
CA GLN A 194 -14.81 -15.60 6.09
C GLN A 194 -15.28 -16.34 4.82
N ALA A 195 -15.59 -15.61 3.75
CA ALA A 195 -15.99 -16.20 2.48
C ALA A 195 -14.88 -17.08 1.86
N ILE A 196 -13.61 -16.67 1.97
CA ILE A 196 -12.46 -17.48 1.55
C ILE A 196 -12.35 -18.74 2.40
N MET A 197 -12.46 -18.62 3.73
CA MET A 197 -12.40 -19.78 4.65
C MET A 197 -13.54 -20.79 4.42
N ASP A 198 -14.73 -20.30 4.08
CA ASP A 198 -15.88 -21.16 3.75
C ASP A 198 -15.68 -21.84 2.39
N ALA A 199 -15.06 -21.16 1.42
CA ALA A 199 -14.79 -21.73 0.09
C ALA A 199 -13.66 -22.76 0.10
N ASP A 200 -12.62 -22.53 0.88
CA ASP A 200 -11.49 -23.45 1.08
C ASP A 200 -11.01 -23.48 2.54
N PRO A 201 -11.57 -24.41 3.36
CA PRO A 201 -11.17 -24.55 4.75
C PRO A 201 -9.73 -25.08 4.97
N GLN A 202 -9.01 -25.45 3.91
CA GLN A 202 -7.65 -25.98 4.01
C GLN A 202 -6.60 -24.87 3.96
N ILE A 203 -6.98 -23.66 3.54
CA ILE A 203 -6.12 -22.48 3.52
C ILE A 203 -5.56 -22.22 4.92
N LYS A 204 -4.26 -21.98 4.98
CA LYS A 204 -3.53 -21.72 6.21
C LYS A 204 -3.19 -20.25 6.32
N TRP A 205 -3.47 -19.69 7.50
CA TRP A 205 -3.29 -18.28 7.80
C TRP A 205 -2.16 -18.11 8.81
N TYR A 206 -1.18 -17.28 8.46
CA TYR A 206 -0.03 -16.94 9.30
C TYR A 206 0.03 -15.44 9.50
N GLU A 207 0.47 -15.04 10.67
CA GLU A 207 0.81 -13.65 10.96
C GLU A 207 2.21 -13.62 11.58
N PHE A 208 3.01 -12.67 11.13
CA PHE A 208 4.33 -12.46 11.71
C PHE A 208 4.22 -12.02 13.16
N THR A 209 5.04 -12.61 14.01
CA THR A 209 5.23 -12.17 15.39
C THR A 209 5.87 -10.78 15.44
N ASP A 210 5.76 -10.09 16.58
CA ASP A 210 6.38 -8.79 16.74
C ASP A 210 7.91 -8.83 16.55
N GLU A 211 8.58 -9.91 16.93
CA GLU A 211 10.00 -10.10 16.67
C GLU A 211 10.30 -10.20 15.16
N GLN A 212 9.51 -10.97 14.42
CA GLN A 212 9.64 -11.08 12.96
C GLN A 212 9.38 -9.75 12.26
N VAL A 213 8.36 -9.01 12.71
CA VAL A 213 8.06 -7.67 12.22
C VAL A 213 9.21 -6.69 12.52
N ALA A 214 9.79 -6.74 13.72
CA ALA A 214 10.92 -5.87 14.07
C ALA A 214 12.12 -6.15 13.14
N ARG A 215 12.44 -7.42 12.88
CA ARG A 215 13.51 -7.80 11.94
C ARG A 215 13.22 -7.36 10.51
N ALA A 216 11.97 -7.54 10.05
CA ALA A 216 11.58 -7.10 8.70
C ALA A 216 11.62 -5.57 8.56
N ARG A 217 11.26 -4.83 9.62
CA ARG A 217 11.37 -3.37 9.67
C ARG A 217 12.83 -2.90 9.56
N GLU A 218 13.78 -3.57 10.20
CA GLU A 218 15.20 -3.24 10.07
C GLU A 218 15.65 -3.36 8.61
N LEU A 219 15.28 -4.45 7.93
CA LEU A 219 15.58 -4.62 6.50
C LEU A 219 14.91 -3.54 5.64
N ALA A 220 13.66 -3.18 5.94
CA ALA A 220 12.94 -2.16 5.17
C ALA A 220 13.64 -0.80 5.19
N ARG A 221 14.34 -0.42 6.27
CA ARG A 221 15.07 0.84 6.35
C ARG A 221 16.20 0.96 5.32
N GLU A 222 16.74 -0.14 4.81
CA GLU A 222 17.72 -0.12 3.74
C GLU A 222 17.12 0.38 2.40
N ILE A 223 15.79 0.37 2.27
CA ILE A 223 15.08 0.79 1.07
C ILE A 223 14.80 2.29 1.05
N ASP A 224 14.87 2.98 2.18
CA ASP A 224 14.64 4.43 2.25
C ASP A 224 15.59 5.19 1.30
N GLN A 225 16.86 4.81 1.27
CA GLN A 225 17.83 5.40 0.34
C GLN A 225 17.51 5.04 -1.13
N LYS A 226 17.01 3.83 -1.39
CA LYS A 226 16.57 3.42 -2.72
C LYS A 226 15.35 4.20 -3.20
N TYR A 227 14.43 4.52 -2.29
CA TYR A 227 13.31 5.40 -2.62
C TYR A 227 13.81 6.78 -3.06
N VAL A 228 14.77 7.38 -2.34
CA VAL A 228 15.34 8.70 -2.71
C VAL A 228 15.97 8.65 -4.11
N GLU A 229 16.71 7.57 -4.44
CA GLU A 229 17.28 7.39 -5.78
C GLU A 229 16.20 7.24 -6.87
N ILE A 230 15.13 6.48 -6.61
CA ILE A 230 14.03 6.21 -7.55
C ILE A 230 13.14 7.44 -7.72
N GLY A 231 12.80 8.11 -6.64
CA GLY A 231 11.92 9.28 -6.63
C GLY A 231 12.58 10.53 -7.22
N GLY A 232 13.91 10.61 -7.20
CA GLY A 232 14.66 11.72 -7.76
C GLY A 232 14.46 13.04 -7.01
N ASP A 233 14.39 14.13 -7.75
CA ASP A 233 14.31 15.48 -7.15
C ASP A 233 13.11 15.61 -6.21
N GLY A 234 13.38 16.07 -4.98
CA GLY A 234 12.40 16.27 -3.92
C GLY A 234 12.03 15.00 -3.14
N ALA A 235 12.49 13.80 -3.55
CA ALA A 235 12.10 12.56 -2.88
C ALA A 235 12.63 12.44 -1.44
N GLY A 236 13.85 12.93 -1.18
CA GLY A 236 14.39 12.95 0.18
C GLY A 236 13.58 13.85 1.10
N GLU A 237 13.25 15.06 0.65
CA GLU A 237 12.40 16.01 1.39
C GLU A 237 10.98 15.44 1.59
N MET A 238 10.41 14.77 0.58
CA MET A 238 9.12 14.09 0.68
C MET A 238 9.14 13.00 1.77
N LEU A 239 10.20 12.20 1.85
CA LEU A 239 10.34 11.17 2.88
C LEU A 239 10.41 11.77 4.28
N ASP A 240 11.28 12.78 4.46
CA ASP A 240 11.46 13.46 5.74
C ASP A 240 10.14 14.11 6.20
N THR A 241 9.42 14.75 5.26
CA THR A 241 8.12 15.37 5.53
C THR A 241 7.08 14.34 5.94
N LEU A 242 6.94 13.26 5.18
CA LEU A 242 5.97 12.20 5.53
C LEU A 242 6.28 11.58 6.90
N LEU A 243 7.55 11.31 7.20
CA LEU A 243 7.94 10.77 8.51
C LEU A 243 7.60 11.73 9.65
N ALA A 244 7.86 13.03 9.47
CA ALA A 244 7.50 14.04 10.46
C ALA A 244 5.98 14.15 10.65
N ASP A 245 5.22 14.13 9.56
CA ASP A 245 3.76 14.16 9.61
C ASP A 245 3.19 12.93 10.31
N ILE A 246 3.71 11.71 10.02
CA ILE A 246 3.27 10.48 10.70
C ILE A 246 3.55 10.55 12.21
N GLU A 247 4.72 11.00 12.63
CA GLU A 247 5.04 11.11 14.06
C GLU A 247 4.16 12.16 14.76
N ALA A 248 3.89 13.30 14.11
CA ALA A 248 2.97 14.30 14.63
C ALA A 248 1.53 13.77 14.72
N ALA A 249 1.09 13.03 13.71
CA ALA A 249 -0.21 12.37 13.67
C ALA A 249 -0.36 11.33 14.79
N LYS A 250 0.64 10.45 14.97
CA LYS A 250 0.67 9.45 16.05
C LYS A 250 0.51 10.10 17.42
N ALA A 251 1.25 11.19 17.68
CA ALA A 251 1.14 11.96 18.92
C ALA A 251 -0.26 12.56 19.09
N ALA A 252 -0.87 13.07 18.02
CA ALA A 252 -2.19 13.70 18.05
C ALA A 252 -3.33 12.70 18.29
N VAL A 253 -3.25 11.50 17.69
CA VAL A 253 -4.30 10.47 17.83
C VAL A 253 -4.04 9.49 18.99
N GLY A 254 -2.89 9.59 19.66
CA GLY A 254 -2.54 8.77 20.83
C GLY A 254 -2.26 7.31 20.47
N VAL A 255 -1.34 7.09 19.53
CA VAL A 255 -0.81 5.77 19.16
C VAL A 255 0.72 5.81 19.11
N ASP A 256 1.38 4.69 19.44
CA ASP A 256 2.84 4.54 19.44
C ASP A 256 3.43 4.18 18.06
#